data_f0ea23567ad582b438124e3c12424198
#
_entry.id   f0ea23567ad582b438124e3c12424198
#
_cell.length_a   1.000
_cell.length_b   1.000
_cell.length_c   1.000
_cell.angle_alpha   90.00
_cell.angle_beta   90.00
_cell.angle_gamma   90.00
#
_symmetry.space_group_name_H-M   'P 1'
#
loop_
_entity.id
_entity.type
_entity.pdbx_description
1 polymer ?
#
loop_
_entity_poly.entity_id
_entity_poly.type
_entity_poly.pdbx_seq_one_letter_code
_entity_poly.pdbx_strand_id
1 'polypeptide(L)'
;MESIKQKVPQIKICGITQDEEIQWLNEADVSYAGFVLYEKSCRYIPISKSQELFEKLNENIKKVAVAVNPDVTMVKQVMDAGFDILQVHGNLTEEVLAVTEIPVWRAVNLTDANIFEKLVREYRDLSIDEKITALLMDAKEFGSGKTFGWDAYERDEGKEMLRQLRQILEKEQIRFVLAGGLTPDNISRGIDIFSPDIVDVSSGVEKELGQGTGKDREKIQKFVRNMHSIV
;
A
#
# COMPACT_ATOMS: atom_id res chain seq x y z
N MET A 1 27.66 -7.51 18.44
CA MET A 1 26.69 -7.44 17.35
C MET A 1 25.37 -7.04 18.01
N GLU A 2 25.03 -5.76 17.96
CA GLU A 2 23.69 -5.32 18.40
C GLU A 2 22.67 -5.90 17.43
N SER A 3 21.73 -6.68 17.95
CA SER A 3 20.55 -7.10 17.18
C SER A 3 19.78 -5.84 16.81
N ILE A 4 19.80 -5.46 15.55
CA ILE A 4 18.92 -4.43 15.00
C ILE A 4 17.51 -4.97 15.26
N LYS A 5 16.82 -4.40 16.25
CA LYS A 5 15.39 -4.70 16.46
C LYS A 5 14.68 -4.32 15.18
N GLN A 6 14.19 -5.31 14.44
CA GLN A 6 13.43 -5.09 13.23
C GLN A 6 12.19 -4.28 13.61
N LYS A 7 12.06 -3.08 13.02
CA LYS A 7 10.91 -2.20 13.29
C LYS A 7 9.67 -2.89 12.74
N VAL A 8 8.64 -3.04 13.55
CA VAL A 8 7.34 -3.58 13.10
C VAL A 8 6.81 -2.68 11.98
N PRO A 9 6.51 -3.22 10.79
CA PRO A 9 5.91 -2.43 9.72
C PRO A 9 4.56 -1.87 10.12
N GLN A 10 4.22 -0.68 9.63
CA GLN A 10 2.88 -0.13 9.74
C GLN A 10 1.91 -0.90 8.84
N ILE A 11 0.62 -0.93 9.22
CA ILE A 11 -0.40 -1.69 8.50
C ILE A 11 -1.34 -0.74 7.75
N LYS A 12 -1.56 -1.03 6.47
CA LYS A 12 -2.61 -0.44 5.64
C LYS A 12 -3.64 -1.51 5.27
N ILE A 13 -4.92 -1.21 5.48
CA ILE A 13 -6.05 -2.00 4.96
C ILE A 13 -6.67 -1.23 3.80
N CYS A 14 -6.65 -1.81 2.60
CA CYS A 14 -7.05 -1.14 1.37
C CYS A 14 -8.39 -1.63 0.84
N GLY A 15 -9.18 -0.72 0.27
CA GLY A 15 -10.50 -1.02 -0.33
C GLY A 15 -11.60 -1.03 0.72
N ILE A 16 -11.64 -0.04 1.57
CA ILE A 16 -12.68 0.20 2.57
C ILE A 16 -13.90 0.80 1.87
N THR A 17 -15.09 0.26 2.15
CA THR A 17 -16.34 0.63 1.50
C THR A 17 -17.54 0.72 2.44
N GLN A 18 -17.46 0.20 3.67
CA GLN A 18 -18.59 0.03 4.58
C GLN A 18 -18.29 0.57 5.99
N ASP A 19 -19.34 1.03 6.66
CA ASP A 19 -19.26 1.55 8.04
C ASP A 19 -18.72 0.53 9.05
N GLU A 20 -19.12 -0.72 8.90
CA GLU A 20 -18.64 -1.80 9.78
C GLU A 20 -17.13 -2.00 9.68
N GLU A 21 -16.58 -1.85 8.49
CA GLU A 21 -15.14 -1.96 8.26
C GLU A 21 -14.37 -0.87 9.03
N ILE A 22 -14.91 0.36 9.09
CA ILE A 22 -14.33 1.46 9.87
C ILE A 22 -14.25 1.10 11.36
N GLN A 23 -15.30 0.49 11.92
CA GLN A 23 -15.28 0.06 13.31
C GLN A 23 -14.18 -0.97 13.56
N TRP A 24 -14.00 -1.93 12.65
CA TRP A 24 -12.94 -2.95 12.78
C TRP A 24 -11.54 -2.37 12.66
N LEU A 25 -11.35 -1.33 11.81
CA LEU A 25 -10.08 -0.62 11.73
C LEU A 25 -9.78 0.15 13.02
N ASN A 26 -10.79 0.82 13.59
CA ASN A 26 -10.66 1.56 14.84
C ASN A 26 -10.30 0.66 16.04
N GLU A 27 -10.70 -0.62 16.00
CA GLU A 27 -10.40 -1.62 17.03
C GLU A 27 -9.04 -2.31 16.80
N ALA A 28 -8.48 -2.19 15.59
CA ALA A 28 -7.23 -2.83 15.20
C ALA A 28 -6.06 -1.83 15.23
N ASP A 29 -4.84 -2.35 15.41
CA ASP A 29 -3.62 -1.52 15.32
C ASP A 29 -3.24 -1.33 13.85
N VAL A 30 -3.98 -0.46 13.14
CA VAL A 30 -3.74 -0.09 11.75
C VAL A 30 -3.40 1.38 11.63
N SER A 31 -2.54 1.72 10.68
CA SER A 31 -2.06 3.09 10.47
C SER A 31 -2.73 3.79 9.29
N TYR A 32 -3.26 3.02 8.33
CA TYR A 32 -3.80 3.56 7.09
C TYR A 32 -5.06 2.83 6.64
N ALA A 33 -6.07 3.59 6.19
CA ALA A 33 -7.27 3.12 5.52
C ALA A 33 -7.25 3.55 4.05
N GLY A 34 -7.32 2.60 3.11
CA GLY A 34 -7.30 2.86 1.67
C GLY A 34 -8.71 2.88 1.07
N PHE A 35 -9.03 3.92 0.30
CA PHE A 35 -10.30 4.13 -0.39
C PHE A 35 -10.04 4.15 -1.89
N VAL A 36 -10.62 3.19 -2.63
CA VAL A 36 -10.33 3.03 -4.06
C VAL A 36 -11.27 3.92 -4.88
N LEU A 37 -10.72 4.95 -5.50
CA LEU A 37 -11.44 5.92 -6.31
C LEU A 37 -11.48 5.57 -7.81
N TYR A 38 -11.23 4.33 -8.17
CA TYR A 38 -11.23 3.84 -9.54
C TYR A 38 -12.51 3.07 -9.84
N GLU A 39 -13.39 3.65 -10.66
CA GLU A 39 -14.77 3.15 -10.94
C GLU A 39 -14.84 1.70 -11.47
N LYS A 40 -13.78 1.23 -12.15
CA LYS A 40 -13.74 -0.14 -12.67
C LYS A 40 -13.35 -1.18 -11.61
N SER A 41 -12.98 -0.74 -10.41
CA SER A 41 -12.67 -1.63 -9.29
C SER A 41 -13.93 -2.13 -8.61
N CYS A 42 -13.95 -3.40 -8.22
CA CYS A 42 -15.01 -3.94 -7.35
C CYS A 42 -15.00 -3.34 -5.93
N ARG A 43 -13.93 -2.57 -5.60
CA ARG A 43 -13.75 -1.85 -4.32
C ARG A 43 -13.96 -0.35 -4.47
N TYR A 44 -14.55 0.07 -5.60
CA TYR A 44 -14.81 1.48 -5.85
C TYR A 44 -15.71 2.08 -4.79
N ILE A 45 -15.34 3.28 -4.35
CA ILE A 45 -16.17 4.11 -3.47
C ILE A 45 -16.09 5.57 -3.95
N PRO A 46 -17.23 6.27 -4.10
CA PRO A 46 -17.23 7.69 -4.42
C PRO A 46 -16.57 8.53 -3.31
N ILE A 47 -15.97 9.65 -3.67
CA ILE A 47 -15.33 10.58 -2.71
C ILE A 47 -16.32 11.01 -1.62
N SER A 48 -17.55 11.35 -2.00
CA SER A 48 -18.60 11.77 -1.05
C SER A 48 -18.90 10.68 -0.01
N LYS A 49 -18.94 9.41 -0.45
CA LYS A 49 -19.17 8.30 0.48
C LYS A 49 -17.96 8.04 1.37
N SER A 50 -16.75 8.26 0.85
CA SER A 50 -15.52 8.19 1.68
C SER A 50 -15.56 9.21 2.80
N GLN A 51 -16.02 10.45 2.53
CA GLN A 51 -16.14 11.51 3.54
C GLN A 51 -17.10 11.13 4.68
N GLU A 52 -18.21 10.47 4.39
CA GLU A 52 -19.11 9.96 5.42
C GLU A 52 -18.43 8.93 6.35
N LEU A 53 -17.52 8.12 5.79
CA LEU A 53 -16.74 7.15 6.54
C LEU A 53 -15.63 7.82 7.38
N PHE A 54 -15.07 8.94 6.92
CA PHE A 54 -14.01 9.68 7.64
C PHE A 54 -14.49 10.18 9.00
N GLU A 55 -15.76 10.59 9.10
CA GLU A 55 -16.36 11.07 10.35
C GLU A 55 -16.33 10.02 11.47
N LYS A 56 -16.22 8.74 11.10
CA LYS A 56 -16.23 7.60 12.02
C LYS A 56 -14.85 6.98 12.22
N LEU A 57 -13.87 7.37 11.40
CA LEU A 57 -12.52 6.84 11.45
C LEU A 57 -11.70 7.58 12.53
N ASN A 58 -10.96 6.82 13.34
CA ASN A 58 -10.06 7.40 14.33
C ASN A 58 -9.01 8.31 13.67
N GLU A 59 -8.72 9.44 14.28
CA GLU A 59 -7.83 10.49 13.75
C GLU A 59 -6.37 10.02 13.53
N ASN A 60 -5.94 8.99 14.26
CA ASN A 60 -4.62 8.39 14.10
C ASN A 60 -4.49 7.50 12.85
N ILE A 61 -5.61 7.12 12.20
CA ILE A 61 -5.61 6.32 10.96
C ILE A 61 -5.64 7.27 9.76
N LYS A 62 -4.59 7.22 8.93
CA LYS A 62 -4.46 8.07 7.75
C LYS A 62 -5.33 7.58 6.59
N LYS A 63 -6.03 8.50 5.95
CA LYS A 63 -6.92 8.27 4.80
C LYS A 63 -6.11 8.31 3.50
N VAL A 64 -6.06 7.19 2.80
CA VAL A 64 -5.31 7.05 1.54
C VAL A 64 -6.28 6.97 0.36
N ALA A 65 -6.26 7.98 -0.51
CA ALA A 65 -6.95 7.95 -1.80
C ALA A 65 -6.17 7.07 -2.77
N VAL A 66 -6.78 6.00 -3.29
CA VAL A 66 -6.15 5.10 -4.26
C VAL A 66 -6.72 5.38 -5.64
N ALA A 67 -5.91 5.97 -6.52
CA ALA A 67 -6.29 6.41 -7.85
C ALA A 67 -5.48 5.72 -8.95
N VAL A 68 -6.09 5.60 -10.14
CA VAL A 68 -5.43 5.07 -11.35
C VAL A 68 -5.42 6.15 -12.41
N ASN A 69 -4.24 6.56 -12.87
CA ASN A 69 -4.05 7.65 -13.84
C ASN A 69 -4.86 8.91 -13.48
N PRO A 70 -4.70 9.47 -12.26
CA PRO A 70 -5.47 10.64 -11.85
C PRO A 70 -5.12 11.85 -12.73
N ASP A 71 -6.12 12.71 -12.96
CA ASP A 71 -5.92 14.03 -13.52
C ASP A 71 -5.89 15.10 -12.42
N VAL A 72 -5.56 16.34 -12.82
CA VAL A 72 -5.51 17.50 -11.92
C VAL A 72 -6.84 17.75 -11.20
N THR A 73 -7.98 17.51 -11.88
CA THR A 73 -9.30 17.72 -11.31
C THR A 73 -9.56 16.73 -10.18
N MET A 74 -9.29 15.46 -10.41
CA MET A 74 -9.41 14.40 -9.40
C MET A 74 -8.53 14.66 -8.18
N VAL A 75 -7.29 15.09 -8.40
CA VAL A 75 -6.36 15.38 -7.29
C VAL A 75 -6.86 16.52 -6.41
N LYS A 76 -7.39 17.60 -7.01
CA LYS A 76 -8.01 18.69 -6.24
C LYS A 76 -9.20 18.19 -5.42
N GLN A 77 -10.07 17.37 -6.01
CA GLN A 77 -11.20 16.77 -5.28
C GLN A 77 -10.74 15.89 -4.11
N VAL A 78 -9.66 15.13 -4.29
CA VAL A 78 -9.06 14.30 -3.24
C VAL A 78 -8.56 15.17 -2.08
N MET A 79 -7.85 16.25 -2.37
CA MET A 79 -7.35 17.19 -1.34
C MET A 79 -8.50 17.91 -0.62
N ASP A 80 -9.47 18.42 -1.37
CA ASP A 80 -10.64 19.12 -0.82
C ASP A 80 -11.50 18.20 0.05
N ALA A 81 -11.52 16.89 -0.25
CA ALA A 81 -12.24 15.89 0.54
C ALA A 81 -11.55 15.54 1.86
N GLY A 82 -10.30 15.95 2.08
CA GLY A 82 -9.56 15.72 3.32
C GLY A 82 -8.84 14.38 3.40
N PHE A 83 -8.43 13.81 2.27
CA PHE A 83 -7.49 12.69 2.27
C PHE A 83 -6.10 13.14 2.73
N ASP A 84 -5.40 12.27 3.44
CA ASP A 84 -4.05 12.55 3.95
C ASP A 84 -2.95 12.18 2.95
N ILE A 85 -3.21 11.24 2.03
CA ILE A 85 -2.24 10.65 1.10
C ILE A 85 -2.91 10.34 -0.23
N LEU A 86 -2.21 10.59 -1.33
CA LEU A 86 -2.60 10.16 -2.67
C LEU A 86 -1.73 8.97 -3.12
N GLN A 87 -2.31 7.78 -3.26
CA GLN A 87 -1.64 6.61 -3.84
C GLN A 87 -1.99 6.50 -5.33
N VAL A 88 -0.97 6.52 -6.19
CA VAL A 88 -1.15 6.55 -7.65
C VAL A 88 -0.67 5.26 -8.28
N HIS A 89 -1.58 4.58 -8.97
CA HIS A 89 -1.31 3.51 -9.91
C HIS A 89 -1.30 4.04 -11.35
N GLY A 90 -0.50 3.41 -12.23
CA GLY A 90 -0.41 3.81 -13.63
C GLY A 90 0.37 5.12 -13.84
N ASN A 91 -0.15 6.04 -14.64
CA ASN A 91 0.57 7.27 -14.99
C ASN A 91 0.46 8.33 -13.89
N LEU A 92 1.60 8.95 -13.56
CA LEU A 92 1.71 10.10 -12.67
C LEU A 92 2.42 11.21 -13.45
N THR A 93 1.67 12.24 -13.87
CA THR A 93 2.22 13.34 -14.68
C THR A 93 2.83 14.44 -13.81
N GLU A 94 3.74 15.22 -14.38
CA GLU A 94 4.32 16.40 -13.72
C GLU A 94 3.24 17.43 -13.32
N GLU A 95 2.19 17.57 -14.14
CA GLU A 95 1.07 18.49 -13.85
C GLU A 95 0.29 18.04 -12.59
N VAL A 96 0.10 16.75 -12.43
CA VAL A 96 -0.53 16.17 -11.22
C VAL A 96 0.37 16.39 -10.01
N LEU A 97 1.66 16.12 -10.12
CA LEU A 97 2.61 16.38 -9.02
C LEU A 97 2.67 17.87 -8.67
N ALA A 98 2.66 18.75 -9.66
CA ALA A 98 2.74 20.20 -9.43
C ALA A 98 1.60 20.73 -8.55
N VAL A 99 0.37 20.21 -8.74
CA VAL A 99 -0.82 20.66 -7.97
C VAL A 99 -1.05 19.89 -6.67
N THR A 100 -0.37 18.76 -6.45
CA THR A 100 -0.55 17.94 -5.25
C THR A 100 0.14 18.60 -4.06
N GLU A 101 -0.59 18.77 -2.96
CA GLU A 101 -0.08 19.35 -1.69
C GLU A 101 0.02 18.31 -0.57
N ILE A 102 -0.47 17.10 -0.79
CA ILE A 102 -0.40 15.97 0.14
C ILE A 102 0.65 14.96 -0.30
N PRO A 103 1.19 14.12 0.61
CA PRO A 103 2.13 13.07 0.27
C PRO A 103 1.62 12.13 -0.83
N VAL A 104 2.50 11.76 -1.75
CA VAL A 104 2.21 10.83 -2.84
C VAL A 104 2.88 9.48 -2.57
N TRP A 105 2.12 8.39 -2.73
CA TRP A 105 2.63 7.03 -2.77
C TRP A 105 2.58 6.54 -4.21
N ARG A 106 3.75 6.21 -4.75
CA ARG A 106 3.86 5.68 -6.11
C ARG A 106 3.70 4.17 -6.09
N ALA A 107 2.64 3.65 -6.71
CA ALA A 107 2.46 2.21 -6.87
C ALA A 107 3.10 1.73 -8.18
N VAL A 108 3.85 0.64 -8.08
CA VAL A 108 4.53 -0.02 -9.19
C VAL A 108 4.09 -1.46 -9.26
N ASN A 109 3.59 -1.89 -10.41
CA ASN A 109 3.20 -3.27 -10.64
C ASN A 109 4.41 -4.06 -11.10
N LEU A 110 4.79 -5.07 -10.35
CA LEU A 110 5.84 -6.00 -10.73
C LEU A 110 5.30 -6.99 -11.76
N THR A 111 5.46 -6.67 -13.03
CA THR A 111 5.02 -7.54 -14.14
C THR A 111 6.07 -8.54 -14.57
N ASP A 112 7.34 -8.28 -14.25
CA ASP A 112 8.49 -9.12 -14.63
C ASP A 112 9.66 -8.94 -13.65
N ALA A 113 10.58 -9.92 -13.56
CA ALA A 113 11.82 -9.81 -12.79
C ALA A 113 12.68 -8.58 -13.21
N ASN A 114 12.57 -8.15 -14.47
CA ASN A 114 13.31 -7.01 -15.02
C ASN A 114 12.77 -5.64 -14.56
N ILE A 115 11.52 -5.58 -14.06
CA ILE A 115 10.96 -4.31 -13.54
C ILE A 115 11.73 -3.83 -12.32
N PHE A 116 12.18 -4.74 -11.49
CA PHE A 116 12.96 -4.38 -10.32
C PHE A 116 14.29 -3.73 -10.71
N GLU A 117 15.01 -4.29 -11.70
CA GLU A 117 16.22 -3.67 -12.24
C GLU A 117 15.92 -2.31 -12.90
N LYS A 118 14.78 -2.21 -13.56
CA LYS A 118 14.32 -0.96 -14.19
C LYS A 118 14.04 0.09 -13.13
N LEU A 119 13.34 -0.26 -12.04
CA LEU A 119 13.10 0.62 -10.91
C LEU A 119 14.40 1.08 -10.25
N VAL A 120 15.31 0.15 -9.97
CA VAL A 120 16.62 0.48 -9.40
C VAL A 120 17.38 1.46 -10.31
N ARG A 121 17.32 1.30 -11.63
CA ARG A 121 17.91 2.24 -12.59
C ARG A 121 17.18 3.58 -12.60
N GLU A 122 15.86 3.57 -12.75
CA GLU A 122 15.05 4.79 -12.82
C GLU A 122 15.19 5.62 -11.54
N TYR A 123 15.15 4.99 -10.37
CA TYR A 123 15.28 5.70 -9.09
C TYR A 123 16.72 6.06 -8.71
N ARG A 124 17.74 5.41 -9.32
CA ARG A 124 19.16 5.79 -9.12
C ARG A 124 19.51 7.09 -9.84
N ASP A 125 18.91 7.35 -10.98
CA ASP A 125 19.28 8.43 -11.90
C ASP A 125 18.30 9.62 -11.89
N LEU A 126 17.15 9.50 -11.22
CA LEU A 126 16.14 10.55 -11.14
C LEU A 126 16.25 11.33 -9.83
N SER A 127 16.15 12.66 -9.93
CA SER A 127 15.71 13.46 -8.79
C SER A 127 14.25 13.14 -8.53
N ILE A 128 13.99 12.35 -7.49
CA ILE A 128 12.63 12.00 -7.11
C ILE A 128 11.98 13.24 -6.52
N ASP A 129 10.76 13.58 -6.97
CA ASP A 129 9.99 14.68 -6.42
C ASP A 129 9.79 14.45 -4.90
N GLU A 130 10.10 15.44 -4.09
CA GLU A 130 10.02 15.37 -2.61
C GLU A 130 8.62 15.00 -2.09
N LYS A 131 7.59 15.17 -2.91
CA LYS A 131 6.21 14.77 -2.59
C LYS A 131 6.01 13.26 -2.63
N ILE A 132 6.89 12.51 -3.31
CA ILE A 132 6.83 11.04 -3.34
C ILE A 132 7.46 10.51 -2.06
N THR A 133 6.62 10.12 -1.11
CA THR A 133 7.03 9.69 0.24
C THR A 133 7.01 8.18 0.45
N ALA A 134 6.46 7.42 -0.50
CA ALA A 134 6.50 5.96 -0.46
C ALA A 134 6.46 5.34 -1.86
N LEU A 135 7.16 4.22 -2.01
CA LEU A 135 7.09 3.32 -3.15
C LEU A 135 6.35 2.04 -2.76
N LEU A 136 5.24 1.77 -3.43
CA LEU A 136 4.43 0.59 -3.21
C LEU A 136 4.69 -0.43 -4.32
N MET A 137 5.11 -1.64 -3.94
CA MET A 137 5.26 -2.77 -4.85
C MET A 137 4.04 -3.67 -4.77
N ASP A 138 3.32 -3.84 -5.88
CA ASP A 138 2.10 -4.64 -5.99
C ASP A 138 2.28 -5.82 -6.96
N ALA A 139 1.51 -6.89 -6.77
CA ALA A 139 1.47 -8.03 -7.68
C ALA A 139 0.93 -7.64 -9.07
N LYS A 140 1.31 -8.40 -10.09
CA LYS A 140 1.03 -8.15 -11.52
C LYS A 140 -0.44 -7.90 -11.84
N GLU A 141 -1.34 -8.63 -11.21
CA GLU A 141 -2.78 -8.56 -11.48
C GLU A 141 -3.48 -7.83 -10.34
N PHE A 142 -4.08 -6.68 -10.63
CA PHE A 142 -4.87 -5.92 -9.67
C PHE A 142 -5.90 -6.82 -8.97
N GLY A 143 -5.73 -6.99 -7.66
CA GLY A 143 -6.68 -7.75 -6.85
C GLY A 143 -6.72 -9.26 -7.09
N SER A 144 -5.73 -9.84 -7.75
CA SER A 144 -5.67 -11.28 -8.05
C SER A 144 -5.50 -12.17 -6.81
N GLY A 145 -5.06 -11.61 -5.69
CA GLY A 145 -4.76 -12.36 -4.47
C GLY A 145 -3.53 -13.27 -4.57
N LYS A 146 -2.76 -13.21 -5.67
CA LYS A 146 -1.54 -14.00 -5.86
C LYS A 146 -0.31 -13.17 -5.53
N THR A 147 0.67 -13.79 -4.85
CA THR A 147 1.99 -13.20 -4.64
C THR A 147 2.78 -13.22 -5.95
N PHE A 148 3.54 -12.17 -6.24
CA PHE A 148 4.59 -12.24 -7.25
C PHE A 148 5.70 -13.19 -6.74
N GLY A 149 6.45 -13.82 -7.64
CA GLY A 149 7.41 -14.90 -7.34
C GLY A 149 8.45 -14.58 -6.26
N TRP A 150 8.05 -14.59 -4.99
CA TRP A 150 8.88 -14.25 -3.83
C TRP A 150 10.16 -15.09 -3.74
N ASP A 151 10.11 -16.34 -4.23
CA ASP A 151 11.26 -17.24 -4.24
C ASP A 151 12.47 -16.69 -5.01
N ALA A 152 12.23 -15.79 -5.97
CA ALA A 152 13.30 -15.12 -6.69
C ALA A 152 14.11 -14.18 -5.78
N TYR A 153 13.46 -13.60 -4.76
CA TYR A 153 14.08 -12.65 -3.82
C TYR A 153 14.75 -13.34 -2.62
N GLU A 154 14.57 -14.64 -2.46
CA GLU A 154 15.30 -15.44 -1.47
C GLU A 154 16.67 -15.90 -1.99
N ARG A 155 16.93 -15.79 -3.30
CA ARG A 155 18.22 -16.07 -3.94
C ARG A 155 19.18 -14.88 -3.79
N ASP A 156 20.46 -15.14 -3.92
CA ASP A 156 21.50 -14.10 -3.70
C ASP A 156 21.32 -12.88 -4.61
N GLU A 157 20.96 -13.08 -5.88
CA GLU A 157 20.68 -12.00 -6.82
C GLU A 157 19.50 -11.13 -6.39
N GLY A 158 18.40 -11.76 -5.98
CA GLY A 158 17.20 -11.06 -5.50
C GLY A 158 17.44 -10.31 -4.20
N LYS A 159 18.22 -10.89 -3.27
CA LYS A 159 18.62 -10.23 -2.03
C LYS A 159 19.49 -8.99 -2.30
N GLU A 160 20.42 -9.09 -3.24
CA GLU A 160 21.27 -7.96 -3.63
C GLU A 160 20.46 -6.83 -4.27
N MET A 161 19.47 -7.18 -5.12
CA MET A 161 18.55 -6.21 -5.71
C MET A 161 17.72 -5.49 -4.63
N LEU A 162 17.16 -6.23 -3.66
CA LEU A 162 16.43 -5.65 -2.53
C LEU A 162 17.32 -4.71 -1.71
N ARG A 163 18.57 -5.10 -1.47
CA ARG A 163 19.54 -4.28 -0.75
C ARG A 163 19.81 -2.96 -1.48
N GLN A 164 19.99 -3.00 -2.80
CA GLN A 164 20.20 -1.81 -3.63
C GLN A 164 18.98 -0.89 -3.62
N LEU A 165 17.77 -1.45 -3.78
CA LEU A 165 16.54 -0.66 -3.68
C LEU A 165 16.43 0.03 -2.32
N ARG A 166 16.66 -0.72 -1.24
CA ARG A 166 16.61 -0.17 0.12
C ARG A 166 17.55 1.01 0.30
N GLN A 167 18.80 0.89 -0.15
CA GLN A 167 19.78 1.98 -0.08
C GLN A 167 19.32 3.24 -0.83
N ILE A 168 18.67 3.07 -1.99
CA ILE A 168 18.11 4.18 -2.75
C ILE A 168 16.94 4.82 -1.97
N LEU A 169 16.00 4.02 -1.50
CA LEU A 169 14.82 4.51 -0.79
C LEU A 169 15.20 5.22 0.52
N GLU A 170 16.15 4.67 1.27
CA GLU A 170 16.69 5.29 2.49
C GLU A 170 17.35 6.64 2.23
N LYS A 171 18.20 6.72 1.17
CA LYS A 171 18.85 7.97 0.76
C LYS A 171 17.84 9.05 0.41
N GLU A 172 16.79 8.70 -0.31
CA GLU A 172 15.73 9.62 -0.75
C GLU A 172 14.61 9.78 0.31
N GLN A 173 14.73 9.14 1.48
CA GLN A 173 13.73 9.15 2.56
C GLN A 173 12.34 8.64 2.13
N ILE A 174 12.31 7.71 1.18
CA ILE A 174 11.10 7.09 0.65
C ILE A 174 10.82 5.79 1.41
N ARG A 175 9.60 5.61 1.90
CA ARG A 175 9.18 4.38 2.57
C ARG A 175 8.86 3.28 1.57
N PHE A 176 9.19 2.06 1.93
CA PHE A 176 8.87 0.88 1.16
C PHE A 176 7.56 0.26 1.62
N VAL A 177 6.58 0.15 0.72
CA VAL A 177 5.28 -0.48 0.96
C VAL A 177 5.22 -1.81 0.21
N LEU A 178 5.06 -2.90 0.94
CA LEU A 178 4.82 -4.22 0.35
C LEU A 178 3.31 -4.46 0.19
N ALA A 179 2.88 -4.75 -1.04
CA ALA A 179 1.51 -5.06 -1.39
C ALA A 179 1.44 -6.31 -2.29
N GLY A 180 0.23 -6.67 -2.71
CA GLY A 180 -0.01 -7.74 -3.67
C GLY A 180 -0.03 -9.14 -3.07
N GLY A 181 -1.22 -9.70 -2.96
CA GLY A 181 -1.44 -11.07 -2.50
C GLY A 181 -1.09 -11.34 -1.04
N LEU A 182 -0.92 -10.31 -0.21
CA LEU A 182 -0.73 -10.48 1.23
C LEU A 182 -1.97 -11.07 1.89
N THR A 183 -1.74 -12.00 2.81
CA THR A 183 -2.75 -12.69 3.61
C THR A 183 -2.25 -12.85 5.04
N PRO A 184 -3.13 -13.17 6.01
CA PRO A 184 -2.68 -13.53 7.36
C PRO A 184 -1.65 -14.67 7.38
N ASP A 185 -1.71 -15.58 6.41
CA ASP A 185 -0.86 -16.78 6.42
C ASP A 185 0.53 -16.59 5.78
N ASN A 186 0.71 -15.55 4.95
CA ASN A 186 1.97 -15.32 4.26
C ASN A 186 2.71 -14.05 4.69
N ILE A 187 2.10 -13.21 5.53
CA ILE A 187 2.65 -11.90 5.89
C ILE A 187 4.02 -12.00 6.59
N SER A 188 4.22 -12.99 7.48
CA SER A 188 5.49 -13.20 8.15
C SER A 188 6.62 -13.44 7.16
N ARG A 189 6.41 -14.34 6.19
CA ARG A 189 7.39 -14.58 5.12
C ARG A 189 7.65 -13.31 4.28
N GLY A 190 6.60 -12.53 3.99
CA GLY A 190 6.75 -11.27 3.27
C GLY A 190 7.65 -10.28 4.00
N ILE A 191 7.50 -10.15 5.31
CA ILE A 191 8.32 -9.28 6.13
C ILE A 191 9.77 -9.78 6.20
N ASP A 192 9.97 -11.07 6.35
CA ASP A 192 11.31 -11.67 6.42
C ASP A 192 12.11 -11.44 5.13
N ILE A 193 11.45 -11.58 3.97
CA ILE A 193 12.10 -11.38 2.67
C ILE A 193 12.32 -9.90 2.37
N PHE A 194 11.28 -9.08 2.51
CA PHE A 194 11.26 -7.72 1.98
C PHE A 194 11.59 -6.65 3.02
N SER A 195 11.46 -6.93 4.31
CA SER A 195 11.63 -5.97 5.43
C SER A 195 10.93 -4.62 5.17
N PRO A 196 9.64 -4.57 4.83
CA PRO A 196 8.96 -3.33 4.43
C PRO A 196 8.79 -2.37 5.60
N ASP A 197 8.59 -1.07 5.31
CA ASP A 197 8.18 -0.08 6.31
C ASP A 197 6.68 -0.11 6.56
N ILE A 198 5.93 -0.51 5.52
CA ILE A 198 4.47 -0.59 5.53
C ILE A 198 4.05 -1.86 4.78
N VAL A 199 3.04 -2.55 5.27
CA VAL A 199 2.35 -3.62 4.55
C VAL A 199 0.95 -3.17 4.15
N ASP A 200 0.57 -3.43 2.89
CA ASP A 200 -0.73 -3.06 2.34
C ASP A 200 -1.52 -4.31 1.94
N VAL A 201 -2.58 -4.60 2.66
CA VAL A 201 -3.44 -5.76 2.40
C VAL A 201 -4.84 -5.33 1.94
N SER A 202 -5.36 -6.01 0.92
CA SER A 202 -6.72 -5.80 0.43
C SER A 202 -7.49 -7.12 0.36
N SER A 203 -7.35 -7.90 -0.72
CA SER A 203 -8.11 -9.13 -0.93
C SER A 203 -7.86 -10.21 0.13
N GLY A 204 -6.66 -10.27 0.71
CA GLY A 204 -6.32 -11.28 1.71
C GLY A 204 -7.08 -11.17 3.04
N VAL A 205 -7.78 -10.05 3.25
CA VAL A 205 -8.66 -9.83 4.40
C VAL A 205 -10.12 -9.57 3.99
N GLU A 206 -10.53 -10.02 2.81
CA GLU A 206 -11.92 -9.97 2.35
C GLU A 206 -12.68 -11.24 2.70
N LYS A 207 -14.01 -11.11 2.71
CA LYS A 207 -14.96 -12.22 2.83
C LYS A 207 -14.75 -13.21 1.68
N GLU A 208 -15.00 -14.50 1.93
CA GLU A 208 -14.96 -15.51 0.89
C GLU A 208 -16.09 -15.34 -0.13
N LEU A 209 -15.86 -15.83 -1.34
CA LEU A 209 -16.90 -15.87 -2.38
C LEU A 209 -18.19 -16.50 -1.83
N GLY A 210 -19.30 -15.78 -1.95
CA GLY A 210 -20.61 -16.22 -1.46
C GLY A 210 -20.95 -15.79 -0.02
N GLN A 211 -20.03 -15.17 0.71
CA GLN A 211 -20.26 -14.64 2.06
C GLN A 211 -20.57 -13.13 2.09
N GLY A 212 -20.80 -12.53 0.92
CA GLY A 212 -21.02 -11.09 0.75
C GLY A 212 -19.78 -10.37 0.22
N THR A 213 -19.82 -9.05 0.25
CA THR A 213 -18.73 -8.18 -0.20
C THR A 213 -18.05 -7.48 0.98
N GLY A 214 -16.85 -6.95 0.76
CA GLY A 214 -16.12 -6.17 1.75
C GLY A 214 -15.14 -6.99 2.57
N LYS A 215 -14.63 -6.37 3.64
CA LYS A 215 -13.62 -6.96 4.52
C LYS A 215 -14.23 -7.97 5.49
N ASP A 216 -13.37 -8.83 6.02
CA ASP A 216 -13.69 -9.82 7.05
C ASP A 216 -12.97 -9.44 8.34
N ARG A 217 -13.74 -9.28 9.43
CA ARG A 217 -13.20 -8.85 10.74
C ARG A 217 -12.17 -9.82 11.29
N GLU A 218 -12.45 -11.12 11.20
CA GLU A 218 -11.55 -12.14 11.77
C GLU A 218 -10.24 -12.20 11.00
N LYS A 219 -10.29 -12.04 9.66
CA LYS A 219 -9.09 -11.98 8.82
C LYS A 219 -8.26 -10.73 9.12
N ILE A 220 -8.88 -9.55 9.30
CA ILE A 220 -8.16 -8.33 9.73
C ILE A 220 -7.46 -8.58 11.07
N GLN A 221 -8.19 -9.07 12.06
CA GLN A 221 -7.61 -9.35 13.37
C GLN A 221 -6.50 -10.41 13.33
N LYS A 222 -6.65 -11.45 12.50
CA LYS A 222 -5.61 -12.48 12.30
C LYS A 222 -4.37 -11.87 11.64
N PHE A 223 -4.56 -11.01 10.63
CA PHE A 223 -3.47 -10.32 9.96
C PHE A 223 -2.67 -9.46 10.93
N VAL A 224 -3.34 -8.63 11.71
CA VAL A 224 -2.71 -7.75 12.73
C VAL A 224 -1.97 -8.58 13.79
N ARG A 225 -2.60 -9.64 14.34
CA ARG A 225 -1.95 -10.53 15.31
C ARG A 225 -0.68 -11.18 14.75
N ASN A 226 -0.71 -11.64 13.50
CA ASN A 226 0.47 -12.26 12.88
C ASN A 226 1.61 -11.26 12.67
N MET A 227 1.28 -9.99 12.38
CA MET A 227 2.26 -8.90 12.33
C MET A 227 2.98 -8.68 13.65
N HIS A 228 2.24 -8.66 14.77
CA HIS A 228 2.82 -8.46 16.11
C HIS A 228 3.61 -9.66 16.64
N SER A 229 3.42 -10.85 16.07
CA SER A 229 4.12 -12.07 16.48
C SER A 229 5.55 -12.19 15.91
N ILE A 230 5.95 -11.27 15.03
CA ILE A 230 7.26 -11.28 14.34
C ILE A 230 8.36 -10.56 15.16
N VAL A 231 7.98 -9.95 16.29
CA VAL A 231 8.88 -9.15 17.16
C VAL A 231 9.25 -9.89 18.44
#